data_49511bb4d34c8108689c25933496f17d
#
_entry.id   49511bb4d34c8108689c25933496f17d
#
_cell.length_a   1.000
_cell.length_b   1.000
_cell.length_c   1.000
_cell.angle_alpha   90.00
_cell.angle_beta   90.00
_cell.angle_gamma   90.00
#
_symmetry.space_group_name_H-M   'P 1'
#
loop_
_entity.id
_entity.type
_entity.pdbx_description
1 polymer ?
#
loop_
_entity_poly.entity_id
_entity_poly.type
_entity_poly.pdbx_seq_one_letter_code
_entity_poly.pdbx_strand_id
1 'polypeptide(L)'
;MTDVIVVGGGPTGLLLASELKLAGADPLVLEASPEAGRPLRALGLRGVNGRSVQTLALRGLEEPLRKAQWAMFEALPSTATDQVDGLVALLHGGAARGHFAGLPLVDEGRGPRNMLLKQSLLEDVLAAHARSLGVRIETGWEVVDLVEEDDGVVAIAADGRTERADYLVGCDGGRSAVRKLAGIAFPGTDPTMTGRTAVAELADPGAVTSSLRGPGGLVNLSLVPGEIATIEFDGGPAERDTPMTADELAGSIRRAGGVAAEVAKIGVAIRYSDNTRQAQTYRRGRVLLAGDAAHVHSPIGGQGLNLGLQDAANLGWKLGLVVRGAAPESLLDTYTAERHPVGERVLRNTRAQVALMRPGPQVDALREVMAETLAIPEVKARFVDMANGLDIDYTPGDSPVGRFTPVPVDLADGRAVLIGAELPPGYEDRVRAVDGDTALLVRPDGYVAWAGSEGLAEALSAWFGAPAEALAVSP
;
A
#
# COMPACT_ATOMS: atom_id res chain seq x y z
N MET A 1 -17.70 -23.08 0.19
CA MET A 1 -18.33 -22.05 1.07
C MET A 1 -17.30 -20.94 1.16
N THR A 2 -17.70 -19.67 1.14
CA THR A 2 -16.74 -18.55 1.23
C THR A 2 -16.27 -18.41 2.68
N ASP A 3 -14.97 -18.44 2.92
CA ASP A 3 -14.43 -18.26 4.27
C ASP A 3 -14.23 -16.77 4.58
N VAL A 4 -13.79 -16.00 3.60
CA VAL A 4 -13.50 -14.56 3.77
C VAL A 4 -14.04 -13.75 2.59
N ILE A 5 -14.87 -12.74 2.89
CA ILE A 5 -15.23 -11.70 1.92
C ILE A 5 -14.20 -10.58 1.98
N VAL A 6 -13.63 -10.21 0.83
CA VAL A 6 -12.75 -9.04 0.66
C VAL A 6 -13.50 -7.97 -0.12
N VAL A 7 -13.87 -6.88 0.52
CA VAL A 7 -14.61 -5.77 -0.12
C VAL A 7 -13.63 -4.77 -0.69
N GLY A 8 -13.57 -4.68 -2.02
CA GLY A 8 -12.69 -3.82 -2.81
C GLY A 8 -11.61 -4.59 -3.55
N GLY A 9 -11.65 -4.54 -4.88
CA GLY A 9 -10.71 -5.16 -5.83
C GLY A 9 -9.56 -4.23 -6.24
N GLY A 10 -9.10 -3.35 -5.35
CA GLY A 10 -7.87 -2.57 -5.51
C GLY A 10 -6.62 -3.38 -5.16
N PRO A 11 -5.40 -2.77 -5.22
CA PRO A 11 -4.15 -3.50 -4.99
C PRO A 11 -4.09 -4.22 -3.64
N THR A 12 -4.58 -3.60 -2.56
CA THR A 12 -4.62 -4.20 -1.21
C THR A 12 -5.53 -5.42 -1.18
N GLY A 13 -6.76 -5.31 -1.70
CA GLY A 13 -7.72 -6.41 -1.66
C GLY A 13 -7.32 -7.59 -2.54
N LEU A 14 -6.76 -7.33 -3.72
CA LEU A 14 -6.27 -8.38 -4.63
C LEU A 14 -5.07 -9.14 -4.03
N LEU A 15 -4.13 -8.44 -3.40
CA LEU A 15 -3.02 -9.09 -2.71
C LEU A 15 -3.51 -9.87 -1.49
N LEU A 16 -4.39 -9.27 -0.67
CA LEU A 16 -4.97 -9.94 0.49
C LEU A 16 -5.69 -11.25 0.11
N ALA A 17 -6.49 -11.23 -0.94
CA ALA A 17 -7.19 -12.42 -1.42
C ALA A 17 -6.21 -13.50 -1.90
N SER A 18 -5.10 -13.11 -2.54
CA SER A 18 -4.02 -14.03 -2.91
C SER A 18 -3.35 -14.65 -1.69
N GLU A 19 -3.03 -13.85 -0.67
CA GLU A 19 -2.43 -14.32 0.58
C GLU A 19 -3.35 -15.29 1.34
N LEU A 20 -4.65 -14.97 1.41
CA LEU A 20 -5.68 -15.85 2.00
C LEU A 20 -5.73 -17.19 1.27
N LYS A 21 -5.72 -17.17 -0.06
CA LYS A 21 -5.77 -18.39 -0.87
C LYS A 21 -4.53 -19.26 -0.69
N LEU A 22 -3.35 -18.66 -0.65
CA LEU A 22 -2.08 -19.34 -0.35
C LEU A 22 -2.09 -19.96 1.05
N ALA A 23 -2.71 -19.29 2.03
CA ALA A 23 -2.89 -19.83 3.38
C ALA A 23 -4.00 -20.89 3.47
N GLY A 24 -4.66 -21.25 2.36
CA GLY A 24 -5.64 -22.31 2.24
C GLY A 24 -7.09 -21.92 2.55
N ALA A 25 -7.41 -20.64 2.69
CA ALA A 25 -8.78 -20.13 2.79
C ALA A 25 -9.43 -19.99 1.40
N ASP A 26 -10.75 -19.86 1.36
CA ASP A 26 -11.52 -19.58 0.14
C ASP A 26 -12.06 -18.13 0.12
N PRO A 27 -11.29 -17.16 -0.36
CA PRO A 27 -11.70 -15.75 -0.43
C PRO A 27 -12.61 -15.46 -1.62
N LEU A 28 -13.53 -14.50 -1.42
CA LEU A 28 -14.33 -13.85 -2.45
C LEU A 28 -14.08 -12.35 -2.46
N VAL A 29 -13.60 -11.81 -3.57
CA VAL A 29 -13.44 -10.36 -3.76
C VAL A 29 -14.72 -9.78 -4.34
N LEU A 30 -15.28 -8.78 -3.65
CA LEU A 30 -16.45 -8.00 -4.11
C LEU A 30 -15.98 -6.60 -4.53
N GLU A 31 -16.06 -6.28 -5.81
CA GLU A 31 -15.64 -5.02 -6.40
C GLU A 31 -16.83 -4.22 -6.92
N ALA A 32 -17.00 -3.00 -6.47
CA ALA A 32 -18.12 -2.14 -6.84
C ALA A 32 -18.10 -1.73 -8.33
N SER A 33 -16.93 -1.50 -8.90
CA SER A 33 -16.80 -1.11 -10.30
C SER A 33 -17.12 -2.28 -11.24
N PRO A 34 -17.80 -2.05 -12.37
CA PRO A 34 -18.01 -3.08 -13.39
C PRO A 34 -16.65 -3.44 -14.05
N GLU A 35 -16.53 -4.66 -14.57
CA GLU A 35 -15.32 -5.12 -15.26
C GLU A 35 -15.05 -4.29 -16.53
N ALA A 36 -16.08 -4.05 -17.32
CA ALA A 36 -16.01 -3.21 -18.52
C ALA A 36 -16.11 -1.73 -18.13
N GLY A 37 -15.09 -0.94 -18.53
CA GLY A 37 -15.09 0.50 -18.27
C GLY A 37 -14.73 0.87 -16.82
N ARG A 38 -13.91 0.04 -16.18
CA ARG A 38 -13.36 0.35 -14.85
C ARG A 38 -12.80 1.77 -14.83
N PRO A 39 -13.33 2.67 -14.00
CA PRO A 39 -12.85 4.04 -13.97
C PRO A 39 -11.39 4.09 -13.52
N LEU A 40 -10.62 5.03 -14.05
CA LEU A 40 -9.28 5.31 -13.56
C LEU A 40 -9.39 5.72 -12.08
N ARG A 41 -8.86 4.88 -11.20
CA ARG A 41 -8.86 5.13 -9.75
C ARG A 41 -7.79 6.14 -9.35
N ALA A 42 -6.75 6.30 -10.19
CA ALA A 42 -5.62 7.18 -9.93
C ALA A 42 -4.97 7.62 -11.23
N LEU A 43 -4.57 8.88 -11.28
CA LEU A 43 -3.68 9.44 -12.28
C LEU A 43 -2.25 9.47 -11.74
N GLY A 44 -1.27 9.59 -12.64
CA GLY A 44 0.16 9.56 -12.30
C GLY A 44 0.71 8.16 -12.08
N LEU A 45 2.00 8.14 -11.81
CA LEU A 45 2.71 6.92 -11.49
C LEU A 45 2.71 6.67 -9.98
N ARG A 46 2.72 5.40 -9.60
CA ARG A 46 2.80 4.94 -8.22
C ARG A 46 4.17 4.35 -7.95
N GLY A 47 4.80 4.84 -6.88
CA GLY A 47 6.02 4.23 -6.36
C GLY A 47 5.70 2.96 -5.57
N VAL A 48 6.23 1.81 -5.99
CA VAL A 48 6.29 0.61 -5.17
C VAL A 48 7.65 0.62 -4.48
N ASN A 49 7.65 0.82 -3.18
CA ASN A 49 8.87 1.01 -2.40
C ASN A 49 9.59 -0.31 -2.09
N GLY A 50 10.80 -0.22 -1.59
CA GLY A 50 11.66 -1.37 -1.36
C GLY A 50 11.02 -2.49 -0.56
N ARG A 51 10.32 -2.22 0.53
CA ARG A 51 9.64 -3.25 1.33
C ARG A 51 8.51 -3.91 0.55
N SER A 52 7.71 -3.13 -0.16
CA SER A 52 6.63 -3.69 -0.97
C SER A 52 7.16 -4.51 -2.14
N VAL A 53 8.29 -4.10 -2.75
CA VAL A 53 8.97 -4.93 -3.77
C VAL A 53 9.41 -6.27 -3.17
N GLN A 54 10.03 -6.28 -1.99
CA GLN A 54 10.39 -7.52 -1.30
C GLN A 54 9.16 -8.39 -1.02
N THR A 55 8.09 -7.80 -0.49
CA THR A 55 6.82 -8.50 -0.23
C THR A 55 6.26 -9.15 -1.49
N LEU A 56 6.22 -8.42 -2.61
CA LEU A 56 5.75 -8.94 -3.89
C LEU A 56 6.70 -10.00 -4.47
N ALA A 57 8.01 -9.85 -4.26
CA ALA A 57 9.02 -10.83 -4.67
C ALA A 57 8.84 -12.19 -3.98
N LEU A 58 8.40 -12.22 -2.71
CA LEU A 58 8.06 -13.46 -2.01
C LEU A 58 6.99 -14.30 -2.74
N ARG A 59 6.19 -13.67 -3.60
CA ARG A 59 5.11 -14.30 -4.40
C ARG A 59 5.47 -14.41 -5.89
N GLY A 60 6.74 -14.18 -6.26
CA GLY A 60 7.18 -14.21 -7.66
C GLY A 60 6.64 -13.07 -8.52
N LEU A 61 6.11 -11.99 -7.91
CA LEU A 61 5.45 -10.89 -8.60
C LEU A 61 6.41 -9.77 -9.03
N GLU A 62 7.68 -9.80 -8.59
CA GLU A 62 8.65 -8.77 -8.95
C GLU A 62 8.90 -8.73 -10.45
N GLU A 63 9.20 -9.86 -11.07
CA GLU A 63 9.54 -9.92 -12.50
C GLU A 63 8.37 -9.50 -13.42
N PRO A 64 7.14 -10.00 -13.24
CA PRO A 64 6.00 -9.51 -14.02
C PRO A 64 5.77 -7.99 -13.90
N LEU A 65 5.94 -7.43 -12.70
CA LEU A 65 5.78 -6.00 -12.46
C LEU A 65 6.90 -5.17 -13.09
N ARG A 66 8.15 -5.64 -13.02
CA ARG A 66 9.28 -4.99 -13.73
C ARG A 66 9.08 -4.99 -15.22
N LYS A 67 8.65 -6.11 -15.79
CA LYS A 67 8.31 -6.20 -17.21
C LYS A 67 7.23 -5.20 -17.60
N ALA A 68 6.15 -5.10 -16.81
CA ALA A 68 5.09 -4.13 -17.04
C ALA A 68 5.59 -2.68 -16.93
N GLN A 69 6.46 -2.40 -15.94
CA GLN A 69 7.10 -1.08 -15.79
C GLN A 69 7.90 -0.70 -17.03
N TRP A 70 8.78 -1.56 -17.50
CA TRP A 70 9.65 -1.23 -18.63
C TRP A 70 8.86 -1.11 -19.93
N ALA A 71 7.92 -1.99 -20.19
CA ALA A 71 7.02 -1.87 -21.35
C ALA A 71 6.22 -0.54 -21.31
N MET A 72 5.82 -0.07 -20.14
CA MET A 72 5.17 1.22 -19.98
C MET A 72 6.12 2.38 -20.35
N PHE A 73 7.37 2.36 -19.87
CA PHE A 73 8.34 3.41 -20.19
C PHE A 73 8.72 3.42 -21.68
N GLU A 74 8.90 2.25 -22.30
CA GLU A 74 9.16 2.12 -23.73
C GLU A 74 8.03 2.66 -24.61
N ALA A 75 6.78 2.60 -24.11
CA ALA A 75 5.60 3.12 -24.80
C ALA A 75 5.39 4.63 -24.63
N LEU A 76 6.20 5.32 -23.80
CA LEU A 76 6.11 6.78 -23.67
C LEU A 76 6.62 7.46 -24.96
N PRO A 77 5.97 8.58 -25.38
CA PRO A 77 6.42 9.33 -26.56
C PRO A 77 7.87 9.82 -26.40
N SER A 78 8.64 9.84 -27.47
CA SER A 78 10.03 10.34 -27.52
C SER A 78 10.18 11.84 -27.20
N THR A 79 9.08 12.58 -27.03
CA THR A 79 9.05 13.96 -26.52
C THR A 79 9.10 14.02 -24.99
N ALA A 80 9.21 12.86 -24.31
CA ALA A 80 9.51 12.82 -22.90
C ALA A 80 10.87 13.48 -22.66
N THR A 81 10.88 14.45 -21.79
CA THR A 81 11.99 15.37 -21.53
C THR A 81 13.21 14.66 -20.91
N ASP A 82 14.39 15.30 -20.93
CA ASP A 82 15.61 14.88 -20.21
C ASP A 82 15.37 14.43 -18.75
N GLN A 83 14.28 14.94 -18.12
CA GLN A 83 13.87 14.53 -16.78
C GLN A 83 13.38 13.08 -16.70
N VAL A 84 12.66 12.61 -17.73
CA VAL A 84 12.20 11.21 -17.81
C VAL A 84 13.40 10.30 -18.00
N ASP A 85 14.30 10.65 -18.90
CA ASP A 85 15.51 9.87 -19.17
C ASP A 85 16.41 9.79 -17.93
N GLY A 86 16.57 10.91 -17.20
CA GLY A 86 17.30 10.95 -15.94
C GLY A 86 16.68 10.06 -14.86
N LEU A 87 15.33 10.07 -14.71
CA LEU A 87 14.66 9.20 -13.75
C LEU A 87 14.71 7.73 -14.19
N VAL A 88 14.52 7.44 -15.46
CA VAL A 88 14.65 6.07 -16.03
C VAL A 88 16.05 5.54 -15.75
N ALA A 89 17.11 6.35 -15.96
CA ALA A 89 18.48 5.97 -15.63
C ALA A 89 18.66 5.68 -14.12
N LEU A 90 18.09 6.53 -13.24
CA LEU A 90 18.13 6.30 -11.80
C LEU A 90 17.37 5.04 -11.37
N LEU A 91 16.25 4.73 -12.02
CA LEU A 91 15.48 3.50 -11.76
C LEU A 91 16.25 2.26 -12.25
N HIS A 92 16.85 2.32 -13.45
CA HIS A 92 17.71 1.25 -13.97
C HIS A 92 18.93 1.01 -13.09
N GLY A 93 19.60 2.08 -12.64
CA GLY A 93 20.71 2.01 -11.69
C GLY A 93 20.31 1.58 -10.28
N GLY A 94 19.01 1.60 -9.97
CA GLY A 94 18.49 1.29 -8.64
C GLY A 94 18.78 2.37 -7.58
N ALA A 95 19.18 3.57 -8.01
CA ALA A 95 19.53 4.68 -7.11
C ALA A 95 18.32 5.52 -6.67
N ALA A 96 17.19 5.47 -7.40
CA ALA A 96 15.98 6.20 -7.04
C ALA A 96 15.30 5.57 -5.82
N ARG A 97 15.32 6.28 -4.68
CA ARG A 97 14.74 5.83 -3.41
C ARG A 97 13.47 6.61 -3.00
N GLY A 98 12.98 7.49 -3.88
CA GLY A 98 11.85 8.35 -3.62
C GLY A 98 12.27 9.77 -3.23
N HIS A 99 11.44 10.42 -2.44
CA HIS A 99 11.70 11.80 -1.96
C HIS A 99 11.10 12.01 -0.57
N PHE A 100 11.58 13.03 0.13
CA PHE A 100 10.93 13.56 1.31
C PHE A 100 10.51 15.02 1.04
N ALA A 101 9.22 15.27 0.93
CA ALA A 101 8.67 16.60 0.57
C ALA A 101 9.27 17.21 -0.71
N GLY A 102 9.50 16.41 -1.75
CA GLY A 102 10.17 16.85 -2.98
C GLY A 102 11.70 16.93 -2.90
N LEU A 103 12.31 16.75 -1.74
CA LEU A 103 13.77 16.61 -1.61
C LEU A 103 14.15 15.18 -2.01
N PRO A 104 15.03 14.97 -3.01
CA PRO A 104 15.28 13.65 -3.55
C PRO A 104 16.05 12.77 -2.56
N LEU A 105 15.63 11.52 -2.46
CA LEU A 105 16.35 10.47 -1.77
C LEU A 105 17.01 9.58 -2.82
N VAL A 106 18.30 9.76 -3.02
CA VAL A 106 19.12 9.00 -3.94
C VAL A 106 20.18 8.25 -3.15
N ASP A 107 20.24 6.94 -3.30
CA ASP A 107 21.21 6.08 -2.64
C ASP A 107 21.63 4.94 -3.57
N GLU A 108 22.90 4.90 -3.93
CA GLU A 108 23.47 3.87 -4.78
C GLU A 108 23.83 2.63 -3.97
N GLY A 109 23.12 1.53 -4.21
CA GLY A 109 23.55 0.20 -3.77
C GLY A 109 22.94 -0.34 -2.47
N ARG A 110 22.02 0.34 -1.81
CA ARG A 110 21.37 -0.18 -0.60
C ARG A 110 19.95 -0.68 -0.83
N GLY A 111 19.71 -1.94 -0.45
CA GLY A 111 18.36 -2.51 -0.38
C GLY A 111 17.69 -2.76 -1.75
N PRO A 112 16.42 -3.18 -1.74
CA PRO A 112 15.68 -3.53 -2.93
C PRO A 112 15.39 -2.30 -3.80
N ARG A 113 15.38 -2.51 -5.13
CA ARG A 113 15.10 -1.45 -6.10
C ARG A 113 13.62 -1.12 -6.13
N ASN A 114 13.28 0.15 -5.99
CA ASN A 114 11.91 0.63 -6.14
C ASN A 114 11.39 0.41 -7.57
N MET A 115 10.08 0.39 -7.71
CA MET A 115 9.40 0.40 -9.01
C MET A 115 8.53 1.65 -9.13
N LEU A 116 8.26 2.06 -10.37
CA LEU A 116 7.38 3.18 -10.69
C LEU A 116 6.50 2.79 -11.86
N LEU A 117 5.19 2.65 -11.66
CA LEU A 117 4.25 2.20 -12.67
C LEU A 117 2.86 2.77 -12.45
N LYS A 118 2.00 2.70 -13.47
CA LYS A 118 0.58 3.05 -13.33
C LYS A 118 -0.09 2.07 -12.37
N GLN A 119 -1.00 2.57 -11.54
CA GLN A 119 -1.74 1.72 -10.60
C GLN A 119 -2.55 0.63 -11.32
N SER A 120 -3.10 0.92 -12.49
CA SER A 120 -3.82 -0.07 -13.30
C SER A 120 -2.96 -1.29 -13.67
N LEU A 121 -1.69 -1.07 -14.05
CA LEU A 121 -0.77 -2.17 -14.35
C LEU A 121 -0.47 -3.04 -13.12
N LEU A 122 -0.33 -2.43 -11.95
CA LEU A 122 -0.20 -3.18 -10.69
C LEU A 122 -1.46 -3.99 -10.42
N GLU A 123 -2.65 -3.39 -10.56
CA GLU A 123 -3.94 -4.07 -10.38
C GLU A 123 -4.11 -5.23 -11.37
N ASP A 124 -3.72 -5.07 -12.64
CA ASP A 124 -3.80 -6.12 -13.65
C ASP A 124 -2.93 -7.33 -13.29
N VAL A 125 -1.68 -7.10 -12.86
CA VAL A 125 -0.76 -8.17 -12.44
C VAL A 125 -1.29 -8.88 -11.19
N LEU A 126 -1.76 -8.13 -10.19
CA LEU A 126 -2.31 -8.71 -8.96
C LEU A 126 -3.61 -9.47 -9.22
N ALA A 127 -4.49 -8.97 -10.09
CA ALA A 127 -5.72 -9.66 -10.46
C ALA A 127 -5.44 -10.96 -11.24
N ALA A 128 -4.46 -10.93 -12.15
CA ALA A 128 -4.03 -12.13 -12.87
C ALA A 128 -3.47 -13.18 -11.91
N HIS A 129 -2.65 -12.77 -10.94
CA HIS A 129 -2.11 -13.64 -9.91
C HIS A 129 -3.23 -14.24 -9.04
N ALA A 130 -4.14 -13.41 -8.51
CA ALA A 130 -5.26 -13.88 -7.71
C ALA A 130 -6.12 -14.93 -8.47
N ARG A 131 -6.45 -14.65 -9.74
CA ARG A 131 -7.19 -15.60 -10.60
C ARG A 131 -6.41 -16.89 -10.84
N SER A 132 -5.08 -16.83 -11.02
CA SER A 132 -4.25 -18.04 -11.20
C SER A 132 -4.24 -18.95 -9.97
N LEU A 133 -4.42 -18.38 -8.79
CA LEU A 133 -4.62 -19.12 -7.54
C LEU A 133 -6.05 -19.63 -7.35
N GLY A 134 -6.99 -19.27 -8.23
CA GLY A 134 -8.39 -19.66 -8.13
C GLY A 134 -9.24 -18.74 -7.23
N VAL A 135 -8.80 -17.51 -6.97
CA VAL A 135 -9.59 -16.49 -6.24
C VAL A 135 -10.77 -16.06 -7.10
N ARG A 136 -11.97 -16.06 -6.52
CA ARG A 136 -13.18 -15.51 -7.15
C ARG A 136 -13.21 -13.99 -7.00
N ILE A 137 -13.41 -13.28 -8.10
CA ILE A 137 -13.53 -11.82 -8.14
C ILE A 137 -14.84 -11.47 -8.83
N GLU A 138 -15.76 -10.89 -8.08
CA GLU A 138 -17.07 -10.43 -8.59
C GLU A 138 -17.06 -8.90 -8.69
N THR A 139 -17.43 -8.40 -9.87
CA THR A 139 -17.51 -6.97 -10.19
C THR A 139 -18.95 -6.48 -10.26
N GLY A 140 -19.16 -5.17 -10.16
CA GLY A 140 -20.51 -4.60 -10.06
C GLY A 140 -21.20 -4.99 -8.74
N TRP A 141 -20.42 -5.14 -7.67
CA TRP A 141 -20.88 -5.55 -6.35
C TRP A 141 -20.62 -4.46 -5.31
N GLU A 142 -21.47 -3.45 -5.25
CA GLU A 142 -21.36 -2.37 -4.28
C GLU A 142 -21.96 -2.80 -2.93
N VAL A 143 -21.12 -3.03 -1.94
CA VAL A 143 -21.53 -3.34 -0.57
C VAL A 143 -22.07 -2.07 0.09
N VAL A 144 -23.34 -2.10 0.52
CA VAL A 144 -24.02 -0.96 1.16
C VAL A 144 -24.45 -1.24 2.59
N ASP A 145 -24.50 -2.53 2.99
CA ASP A 145 -24.80 -2.92 4.37
C ASP A 145 -24.08 -4.23 4.72
N LEU A 146 -23.94 -4.49 6.02
CA LEU A 146 -23.40 -5.73 6.57
C LEU A 146 -24.12 -6.12 7.86
N VAL A 147 -24.29 -7.43 8.06
CA VAL A 147 -24.88 -8.00 9.29
C VAL A 147 -23.87 -8.99 9.86
N GLU A 148 -23.45 -8.73 11.09
CA GLU A 148 -22.62 -9.66 11.88
C GLU A 148 -23.56 -10.66 12.57
N GLU A 149 -23.30 -11.96 12.40
CA GLU A 149 -24.00 -13.08 13.02
C GLU A 149 -23.07 -13.76 14.03
N ASP A 150 -23.59 -14.68 14.85
CA ASP A 150 -22.79 -15.38 15.87
C ASP A 150 -21.62 -16.13 15.24
N ASP A 151 -21.82 -16.72 14.06
CA ASP A 151 -20.85 -17.59 13.36
C ASP A 151 -20.39 -17.05 12.02
N GLY A 152 -20.70 -15.79 11.65
CA GLY A 152 -20.31 -15.23 10.37
C GLY A 152 -20.69 -13.77 10.17
N VAL A 153 -20.51 -13.32 8.94
CA VAL A 153 -20.88 -11.97 8.49
C VAL A 153 -21.51 -12.04 7.11
N VAL A 154 -22.59 -11.29 6.90
CA VAL A 154 -23.32 -11.19 5.62
C VAL A 154 -23.07 -9.81 5.03
N ALA A 155 -22.52 -9.75 3.82
CA ALA A 155 -22.43 -8.55 3.00
C ALA A 155 -23.68 -8.40 2.14
N ILE A 156 -24.22 -7.18 2.08
CA ILE A 156 -25.44 -6.85 1.33
C ILE A 156 -25.09 -5.82 0.27
N ALA A 157 -25.41 -6.14 -1.00
CA ALA A 157 -25.21 -5.26 -2.13
C ALA A 157 -26.36 -4.27 -2.33
N ALA A 158 -26.10 -3.17 -3.04
CA ALA A 158 -27.09 -2.16 -3.39
C ALA A 158 -28.28 -2.73 -4.20
N ASP A 159 -28.09 -3.81 -4.95
CA ASP A 159 -29.11 -4.50 -5.73
C ASP A 159 -29.83 -5.61 -4.95
N GLY A 160 -29.52 -5.79 -3.67
CA GLY A 160 -30.15 -6.77 -2.79
C GLY A 160 -29.51 -8.16 -2.80
N ARG A 161 -28.46 -8.41 -3.58
CA ARG A 161 -27.64 -9.64 -3.46
C ARG A 161 -26.98 -9.71 -2.08
N THR A 162 -26.80 -10.92 -1.59
CA THR A 162 -26.13 -11.18 -0.30
C THR A 162 -25.08 -12.25 -0.45
N GLU A 163 -23.98 -12.10 0.27
CA GLU A 163 -22.92 -13.09 0.43
C GLU A 163 -22.58 -13.26 1.88
N ARG A 164 -22.34 -14.52 2.32
CA ARG A 164 -22.00 -14.87 3.70
C ARG A 164 -20.60 -15.49 3.77
N ALA A 165 -19.86 -15.13 4.80
CA ALA A 165 -18.55 -15.70 5.11
C ALA A 165 -18.30 -15.71 6.63
N ASP A 166 -17.23 -16.37 7.08
CA ASP A 166 -16.82 -16.35 8.49
C ASP A 166 -16.25 -14.99 8.88
N TYR A 167 -15.53 -14.33 7.96
CA TYR A 167 -14.93 -13.00 8.16
C TYR A 167 -15.13 -12.10 6.94
N LEU A 168 -15.07 -10.79 7.18
CA LEU A 168 -15.10 -9.76 6.13
C LEU A 168 -13.96 -8.78 6.33
N VAL A 169 -13.23 -8.45 5.24
CA VAL A 169 -12.17 -7.46 5.27
C VAL A 169 -12.48 -6.30 4.34
N GLY A 170 -12.60 -5.10 4.89
CA GLY A 170 -12.76 -3.86 4.12
C GLY A 170 -11.43 -3.39 3.53
N CYS A 171 -11.33 -3.46 2.20
CA CYS A 171 -10.27 -2.90 1.36
C CYS A 171 -10.85 -1.85 0.39
N ASP A 172 -11.96 -1.20 0.78
CA ASP A 172 -12.85 -0.37 -0.03
C ASP A 172 -12.48 1.13 -0.02
N GLY A 173 -11.21 1.41 0.33
CA GLY A 173 -10.61 2.73 0.20
C GLY A 173 -11.00 3.72 1.31
N GLY A 174 -10.51 4.96 1.19
CA GLY A 174 -10.61 5.96 2.26
C GLY A 174 -12.02 6.35 2.68
N ARG A 175 -13.02 6.19 1.78
CA ARG A 175 -14.44 6.42 2.07
C ARG A 175 -15.15 5.18 2.62
N SER A 176 -14.45 4.12 2.95
CA SER A 176 -14.89 2.80 3.35
C SER A 176 -16.31 2.75 3.92
N ALA A 177 -17.19 2.01 3.25
CA ALA A 177 -18.52 1.66 3.75
C ALA A 177 -18.39 0.62 4.87
N VAL A 178 -17.50 -0.37 4.72
CA VAL A 178 -17.25 -1.42 5.71
C VAL A 178 -16.86 -0.82 7.05
N ARG A 179 -15.90 0.12 7.08
CA ARG A 179 -15.48 0.79 8.32
C ARG A 179 -16.64 1.49 9.02
N LYS A 180 -17.47 2.22 8.25
CA LYS A 180 -18.63 2.96 8.79
C LYS A 180 -19.69 2.02 9.33
N LEU A 181 -20.03 0.97 8.59
CA LEU A 181 -21.01 -0.03 8.96
C LEU A 181 -20.57 -0.81 10.20
N ALA A 182 -19.28 -1.17 10.29
CA ALA A 182 -18.72 -1.77 11.50
C ALA A 182 -18.63 -0.81 12.69
N GLY A 183 -18.94 0.48 12.53
CA GLY A 183 -18.88 1.47 13.61
C GLY A 183 -17.46 1.72 14.14
N ILE A 184 -16.42 1.52 13.29
CA ILE A 184 -15.04 1.75 13.68
C ILE A 184 -14.73 3.25 13.53
N ALA A 185 -14.34 3.91 14.62
CA ALA A 185 -13.99 5.32 14.65
C ALA A 185 -12.75 5.61 13.78
N PHE A 186 -12.76 6.79 13.15
CA PHE A 186 -11.71 7.22 12.21
C PHE A 186 -11.17 8.61 12.55
N PRO A 187 -10.53 8.77 13.72
CA PRO A 187 -9.98 10.05 14.15
C PRO A 187 -8.82 10.51 13.26
N GLY A 188 -8.53 11.82 13.31
CA GLY A 188 -7.42 12.41 12.58
C GLY A 188 -7.55 13.90 12.38
N THR A 189 -6.93 14.43 11.33
CA THR A 189 -6.90 15.85 10.96
C THR A 189 -7.71 16.13 9.70
N ASP A 190 -8.35 17.27 9.67
CA ASP A 190 -9.06 17.76 8.50
C ASP A 190 -8.06 18.20 7.41
N PRO A 191 -8.52 18.30 6.14
CA PRO A 191 -7.67 18.71 5.04
C PRO A 191 -7.18 20.16 5.18
N THR A 192 -5.98 20.40 4.69
CA THR A 192 -5.38 21.72 4.64
C THR A 192 -5.02 22.15 3.22
N MET A 193 -5.10 21.22 2.26
CA MET A 193 -4.79 21.46 0.86
C MET A 193 -5.78 20.79 -0.08
N THR A 194 -5.91 21.36 -1.28
CA THR A 194 -6.53 20.74 -2.44
C THR A 194 -5.47 20.34 -3.45
N GLY A 195 -5.35 19.04 -3.70
CA GLY A 195 -4.62 18.50 -4.83
C GLY A 195 -5.56 18.27 -6.02
N ARG A 196 -5.11 18.61 -7.22
CA ARG A 196 -5.78 18.35 -8.48
C ARG A 196 -4.82 17.63 -9.40
N THR A 197 -5.28 16.61 -10.09
CA THR A 197 -4.52 15.98 -11.19
C THR A 197 -5.47 15.77 -12.35
N ALA A 198 -5.06 16.14 -13.54
CA ALA A 198 -5.87 16.01 -14.73
C ALA A 198 -5.02 15.62 -15.93
N VAL A 199 -5.61 14.86 -16.85
CA VAL A 199 -5.14 14.76 -18.24
C VAL A 199 -5.63 16.02 -18.95
N ALA A 200 -4.71 16.87 -19.41
CA ALA A 200 -5.05 18.18 -19.98
C ALA A 200 -4.09 18.56 -21.11
N GLU A 201 -4.63 19.35 -22.05
CA GLU A 201 -3.86 19.99 -23.12
C GLU A 201 -3.82 21.50 -22.84
N LEU A 202 -2.62 22.07 -22.75
CA LEU A 202 -2.44 23.51 -22.65
C LEU A 202 -2.53 24.13 -24.04
N ALA A 203 -3.15 25.31 -24.18
CA ALA A 203 -3.21 26.07 -25.43
C ALA A 203 -1.79 26.46 -25.89
N ASP A 204 -0.91 26.80 -24.93
CA ASP A 204 0.53 26.93 -25.13
C ASP A 204 1.27 25.89 -24.30
N PRO A 205 1.80 24.83 -24.91
CA PRO A 205 2.61 23.82 -24.22
C PRO A 205 3.86 24.39 -23.53
N GLY A 206 4.36 25.56 -23.97
CA GLY A 206 5.49 26.25 -23.39
C GLY A 206 5.16 27.02 -22.10
N ALA A 207 3.88 27.19 -21.76
CA ALA A 207 3.48 27.94 -20.57
C ALA A 207 3.92 27.28 -19.24
N VAL A 208 4.02 25.94 -19.22
CA VAL A 208 4.52 25.17 -18.07
C VAL A 208 5.43 24.07 -18.60
N THR A 209 6.73 24.27 -18.50
CA THR A 209 7.75 23.34 -19.04
C THR A 209 8.41 22.46 -17.98
N SER A 210 8.22 22.78 -16.69
CA SER A 210 8.78 22.02 -15.58
C SER A 210 7.89 22.10 -14.35
N SER A 211 8.07 21.19 -13.43
CA SER A 211 7.46 21.28 -12.11
C SER A 211 7.99 22.49 -11.36
N LEU A 212 7.10 23.25 -10.70
CA LEU A 212 7.49 24.46 -10.00
C LEU A 212 6.74 24.60 -8.66
N ARG A 213 7.45 25.16 -7.69
CA ARG A 213 6.91 25.58 -6.41
C ARG A 213 6.72 27.10 -6.48
N GLY A 214 5.48 27.53 -6.44
CA GLY A 214 5.07 28.92 -6.60
C GLY A 214 4.48 29.53 -5.33
N PRO A 215 3.93 30.75 -5.43
CA PRO A 215 3.46 31.52 -4.28
C PRO A 215 2.27 30.89 -3.54
N GLY A 216 1.44 30.09 -4.21
CA GLY A 216 0.26 29.45 -3.61
C GLY A 216 0.39 27.94 -3.40
N GLY A 217 1.45 27.32 -3.90
CA GLY A 217 1.61 25.88 -3.82
C GLY A 217 2.56 25.28 -4.86
N LEU A 218 2.13 24.23 -5.51
CA LEU A 218 2.93 23.50 -6.49
C LEU A 218 2.15 23.27 -7.78
N VAL A 219 2.89 23.35 -8.90
CA VAL A 219 2.47 22.77 -10.17
C VAL A 219 3.45 21.67 -10.50
N ASN A 220 2.97 20.47 -10.77
CA ASN A 220 3.79 19.31 -11.10
C ASN A 220 3.38 18.76 -12.45
N LEU A 221 4.35 18.65 -13.35
CA LEU A 221 4.20 17.90 -14.58
C LEU A 221 4.50 16.44 -14.30
N SER A 222 3.53 15.57 -14.56
CA SER A 222 3.72 14.13 -14.43
C SER A 222 4.72 13.64 -15.47
N LEU A 223 5.39 12.53 -15.16
CA LEU A 223 6.17 11.77 -16.14
C LEU A 223 5.29 11.13 -17.23
N VAL A 224 3.99 11.04 -16.98
CA VAL A 224 3.01 10.64 -18.00
C VAL A 224 2.64 11.90 -18.78
N PRO A 225 2.95 11.99 -20.08
CA PRO A 225 2.67 13.15 -20.89
C PRO A 225 1.18 13.53 -20.86
N GLY A 226 0.92 14.84 -20.78
CA GLY A 226 -0.43 15.38 -20.70
C GLY A 226 -1.07 15.35 -19.32
N GLU A 227 -0.43 14.76 -18.31
CA GLU A 227 -0.91 14.83 -16.93
C GLU A 227 -0.31 16.02 -16.20
N ILE A 228 -1.16 16.89 -15.67
CA ILE A 228 -0.79 18.07 -14.88
C ILE A 228 -1.40 17.95 -13.50
N ALA A 229 -0.59 18.17 -12.47
CA ALA A 229 -1.05 18.21 -11.09
C ALA A 229 -0.78 19.57 -10.45
N THR A 230 -1.72 20.01 -9.61
CA THR A 230 -1.55 21.20 -8.77
C THR A 230 -1.84 20.86 -7.32
N ILE A 231 -1.17 21.56 -6.41
CA ILE A 231 -1.45 21.52 -4.97
C ILE A 231 -1.59 22.96 -4.49
N GLU A 232 -2.73 23.29 -3.90
CA GLU A 232 -3.01 24.58 -3.27
C GLU A 232 -3.29 24.38 -1.78
N PHE A 233 -2.77 25.27 -0.93
CA PHE A 233 -2.99 25.23 0.52
C PHE A 233 -4.19 26.10 0.91
N ASP A 234 -5.37 25.67 0.48
CA ASP A 234 -6.62 26.41 0.50
C ASP A 234 -7.66 25.88 1.52
N GLY A 235 -7.26 24.93 2.37
CA GLY A 235 -8.15 24.31 3.37
C GLY A 235 -8.79 23.01 2.91
N GLY A 236 -8.57 22.61 1.66
CA GLY A 236 -9.10 21.37 1.08
C GLY A 236 -10.28 21.56 0.13
N PRO A 237 -10.61 20.57 -0.68
CA PRO A 237 -11.64 20.68 -1.71
C PRO A 237 -13.05 20.79 -1.11
N ALA A 238 -13.78 21.84 -1.46
CA ALA A 238 -15.17 22.02 -1.06
C ALA A 238 -16.10 21.00 -1.77
N GLU A 239 -15.81 20.69 -3.04
CA GLU A 239 -16.61 19.80 -3.87
C GLU A 239 -15.70 18.78 -4.58
N ARG A 240 -15.65 17.54 -4.05
CA ARG A 240 -14.78 16.49 -4.62
C ARG A 240 -15.39 15.78 -5.82
N ASP A 241 -16.70 15.70 -5.87
CA ASP A 241 -17.42 14.80 -6.78
C ASP A 241 -17.97 15.52 -8.02
N THR A 242 -17.89 16.88 -8.07
CA THR A 242 -18.24 17.63 -9.27
C THR A 242 -17.15 17.49 -10.35
N PRO A 243 -17.50 17.42 -11.63
CA PRO A 243 -16.51 17.41 -12.71
C PRO A 243 -15.60 18.64 -12.63
N MET A 244 -14.29 18.43 -12.84
CA MET A 244 -13.31 19.52 -12.90
C MET A 244 -13.40 20.20 -14.27
N THR A 245 -13.41 21.53 -14.29
CA THR A 245 -13.43 22.31 -15.54
C THR A 245 -12.01 22.74 -15.95
N ALA A 246 -11.84 23.08 -17.25
CA ALA A 246 -10.60 23.64 -17.77
C ALA A 246 -10.23 24.95 -17.04
N ASP A 247 -11.21 25.81 -16.78
CA ASP A 247 -11.02 27.09 -16.07
C ASP A 247 -10.59 26.88 -14.63
N GLU A 248 -11.12 25.85 -13.95
CA GLU A 248 -10.68 25.51 -12.59
C GLU A 248 -9.22 25.12 -12.57
N LEU A 249 -8.78 24.24 -13.49
CA LEU A 249 -7.38 23.80 -13.58
C LEU A 249 -6.46 24.98 -13.95
N ALA A 250 -6.83 25.80 -14.94
CA ALA A 250 -6.09 27.01 -15.32
C ALA A 250 -5.97 28.00 -14.16
N GLY A 251 -7.06 28.22 -13.44
CA GLY A 251 -7.08 29.03 -12.22
C GLY A 251 -6.16 28.48 -11.13
N SER A 252 -6.15 27.16 -10.94
CA SER A 252 -5.28 26.48 -9.98
C SER A 252 -3.80 26.62 -10.37
N ILE A 253 -3.45 26.41 -11.63
CA ILE A 253 -2.07 26.60 -12.13
C ILE A 253 -1.59 28.04 -11.83
N ARG A 254 -2.43 29.04 -12.07
CA ARG A 254 -2.09 30.44 -11.82
C ARG A 254 -1.91 30.74 -10.33
N ARG A 255 -2.81 30.25 -9.46
CA ARG A 255 -2.72 30.49 -8.01
C ARG A 255 -1.55 29.73 -7.39
N ALA A 256 -1.38 28.45 -7.73
CA ALA A 256 -0.32 27.62 -7.19
C ALA A 256 1.06 28.02 -7.70
N GLY A 257 1.19 28.18 -9.03
CA GLY A 257 2.48 28.38 -9.70
C GLY A 257 2.85 29.83 -9.96
N GLY A 258 1.89 30.75 -9.95
CA GLY A 258 2.12 32.13 -10.37
C GLY A 258 2.23 32.31 -11.89
N VAL A 259 1.95 31.29 -12.68
CA VAL A 259 2.04 31.29 -14.14
C VAL A 259 0.65 31.30 -14.78
N ALA A 260 0.48 32.08 -15.86
CA ALA A 260 -0.75 32.03 -16.62
C ALA A 260 -0.65 30.91 -17.67
N ALA A 261 -1.59 29.96 -17.59
CA ALA A 261 -1.73 28.92 -18.58
C ALA A 261 -3.22 28.73 -18.92
N GLU A 262 -3.53 28.69 -20.20
CA GLU A 262 -4.87 28.36 -20.70
C GLU A 262 -4.95 26.86 -20.93
N VAL A 263 -6.00 26.22 -20.41
CA VAL A 263 -6.28 24.79 -20.62
C VAL A 263 -7.26 24.67 -21.76
N ALA A 264 -6.77 24.24 -22.92
CA ALA A 264 -7.58 24.09 -24.14
C ALA A 264 -8.54 22.89 -24.04
N LYS A 265 -8.11 21.82 -23.35
CA LYS A 265 -8.90 20.62 -23.18
C LYS A 265 -8.60 19.95 -21.84
N ILE A 266 -9.63 19.43 -21.19
CA ILE A 266 -9.51 18.61 -19.98
C ILE A 266 -10.18 17.26 -20.22
N GLY A 267 -9.48 16.20 -19.82
CA GLY A 267 -9.96 14.84 -19.84
C GLY A 267 -10.32 14.36 -18.44
N VAL A 268 -9.85 13.14 -18.08
CA VAL A 268 -10.04 12.61 -16.73
C VAL A 268 -9.32 13.49 -15.72
N ALA A 269 -10.02 13.83 -14.64
CA ALA A 269 -9.47 14.68 -13.59
C ALA A 269 -9.95 14.20 -12.21
N ILE A 270 -9.09 14.34 -11.21
CA ILE A 270 -9.37 13.96 -9.83
C ILE A 270 -8.96 15.08 -8.87
N ARG A 271 -9.72 15.23 -7.77
CA ARG A 271 -9.36 16.05 -6.61
C ARG A 271 -9.05 15.16 -5.42
N TYR A 272 -8.03 15.53 -4.68
CA TYR A 272 -7.64 14.85 -3.44
C TYR A 272 -7.24 15.87 -2.37
N SER A 273 -6.99 15.40 -1.17
CA SER A 273 -6.60 16.25 -0.05
C SER A 273 -5.56 15.53 0.81
N ASP A 274 -5.08 16.26 1.82
CA ASP A 274 -4.12 15.77 2.81
C ASP A 274 -4.78 15.37 4.14
N ASN A 275 -6.12 15.20 4.16
CA ASN A 275 -6.76 14.70 5.37
C ASN A 275 -6.06 13.42 5.85
N THR A 276 -5.71 13.40 7.13
CA THR A 276 -4.95 12.31 7.72
C THR A 276 -5.78 11.67 8.82
N ARG A 277 -6.19 10.41 8.62
CA ARG A 277 -7.05 9.70 9.56
C ARG A 277 -6.63 8.25 9.67
N GLN A 278 -6.80 7.67 10.86
CA GLN A 278 -6.52 6.25 11.11
C GLN A 278 -7.66 5.63 11.90
N ALA A 279 -8.06 4.41 11.52
CA ALA A 279 -9.02 3.62 12.26
C ALA A 279 -8.47 3.33 13.66
N GLN A 280 -9.31 3.50 14.69
CA GLN A 280 -8.91 3.29 16.09
C GLN A 280 -8.47 1.85 16.34
N THR A 281 -9.04 0.91 15.61
CA THR A 281 -8.64 -0.50 15.56
C THR A 281 -8.80 -1.00 14.12
N TYR A 282 -8.00 -1.99 13.74
CA TYR A 282 -8.11 -2.62 12.42
C TYR A 282 -8.99 -3.87 12.45
N ARG A 283 -9.52 -4.23 13.62
CA ARG A 283 -10.44 -5.34 13.81
C ARG A 283 -11.56 -4.98 14.78
N ARG A 284 -12.79 -5.39 14.45
CA ARG A 284 -13.94 -5.42 15.35
C ARG A 284 -14.75 -6.68 15.05
N GLY A 285 -14.78 -7.62 16.00
CA GLY A 285 -15.43 -8.91 15.80
C GLY A 285 -14.87 -9.65 14.59
N ARG A 286 -15.75 -9.96 13.64
CA ARG A 286 -15.44 -10.64 12.39
C ARG A 286 -15.13 -9.70 11.22
N VAL A 287 -15.13 -8.39 11.45
CA VAL A 287 -14.84 -7.36 10.46
C VAL A 287 -13.46 -6.78 10.67
N LEU A 288 -12.62 -6.80 9.61
CA LEU A 288 -11.27 -6.24 9.61
C LEU A 288 -11.14 -5.15 8.52
N LEU A 289 -10.11 -4.33 8.63
CA LEU A 289 -9.81 -3.26 7.67
C LEU A 289 -8.35 -3.34 7.22
N ALA A 290 -8.09 -3.07 5.93
CA ALA A 290 -6.75 -2.98 5.39
C ALA A 290 -6.62 -1.85 4.36
N GLY A 291 -5.43 -1.27 4.23
CA GLY A 291 -5.14 -0.18 3.32
C GLY A 291 -5.91 1.10 3.66
N ASP A 292 -6.34 1.84 2.65
CA ASP A 292 -7.00 3.15 2.84
C ASP A 292 -8.32 3.05 3.64
N ALA A 293 -8.93 1.87 3.77
CA ALA A 293 -10.07 1.65 4.65
C ALA A 293 -9.67 1.81 6.13
N ALA A 294 -8.43 1.44 6.49
CA ALA A 294 -7.88 1.55 7.83
C ALA A 294 -7.15 2.88 8.08
N HIS A 295 -6.57 3.50 7.05
CA HIS A 295 -5.77 4.72 7.18
C HIS A 295 -5.72 5.52 5.88
N VAL A 296 -5.90 6.82 5.97
CA VAL A 296 -5.77 7.76 4.85
C VAL A 296 -4.80 8.87 5.21
N HIS A 297 -4.07 9.35 4.22
CA HIS A 297 -3.15 10.47 4.35
C HIS A 297 -2.87 11.10 2.99
N SER A 298 -2.11 12.20 2.99
CA SER A 298 -1.65 12.84 1.76
C SER A 298 -0.92 11.85 0.84
N PRO A 299 -1.15 11.86 -0.48
CA PRO A 299 -0.41 11.02 -1.42
C PRO A 299 1.06 11.43 -1.57
N ILE A 300 1.47 12.56 -0.98
CA ILE A 300 2.85 13.05 -0.99
C ILE A 300 3.77 12.03 -0.30
N GLY A 301 4.85 11.66 -1.00
CA GLY A 301 5.79 10.63 -0.53
C GLY A 301 5.43 9.20 -0.94
N GLY A 302 4.24 8.97 -1.55
CA GLY A 302 3.88 7.68 -2.17
C GLY A 302 3.78 6.50 -1.21
N GLN A 303 3.49 6.72 0.09
CA GLN A 303 3.55 5.66 1.10
C GLN A 303 2.25 4.85 1.25
N GLY A 304 1.06 5.40 0.89
CA GLY A 304 -0.24 4.77 1.17
C GLY A 304 -0.44 3.43 0.49
N LEU A 305 -0.18 3.34 -0.82
CA LEU A 305 -0.25 2.08 -1.54
C LEU A 305 0.62 0.99 -0.88
N ASN A 306 1.85 1.36 -0.52
CA ASN A 306 2.82 0.45 0.08
C ASN A 306 2.41 -0.01 1.48
N LEU A 307 1.80 0.88 2.27
CA LEU A 307 1.26 0.55 3.58
C LEU A 307 0.15 -0.50 3.45
N GLY A 308 -0.78 -0.31 2.50
CA GLY A 308 -1.86 -1.25 2.23
C GLY A 308 -1.39 -2.62 1.70
N LEU A 309 -0.37 -2.67 0.83
CA LEU A 309 0.21 -3.94 0.37
C LEU A 309 0.83 -4.72 1.53
N GLN A 310 1.50 -4.03 2.45
CA GLN A 310 2.08 -4.65 3.63
C GLN A 310 1.03 -5.07 4.66
N ASP A 311 -0.09 -4.34 4.78
CA ASP A 311 -1.24 -4.78 5.58
C ASP A 311 -1.81 -6.10 5.04
N ALA A 312 -2.00 -6.18 3.72
CA ALA A 312 -2.50 -7.39 3.06
C ALA A 312 -1.61 -8.60 3.31
N ALA A 313 -0.30 -8.44 3.14
CA ALA A 313 0.66 -9.52 3.39
C ALA A 313 0.70 -9.94 4.87
N ASN A 314 0.61 -8.98 5.81
CA ASN A 314 0.60 -9.28 7.24
C ASN A 314 -0.68 -9.99 7.70
N LEU A 315 -1.84 -9.56 7.17
CA LEU A 315 -3.15 -10.10 7.57
C LEU A 315 -3.47 -11.44 6.91
N GLY A 316 -3.15 -11.60 5.62
CA GLY A 316 -3.71 -12.69 4.81
C GLY A 316 -3.38 -14.08 5.35
N TRP A 317 -2.13 -14.35 5.67
CA TRP A 317 -1.74 -15.65 6.23
C TRP A 317 -2.30 -15.90 7.64
N LYS A 318 -2.37 -14.85 8.48
CA LYS A 318 -2.94 -14.94 9.84
C LYS A 318 -4.42 -15.32 9.79
N LEU A 319 -5.19 -14.57 9.00
CA LEU A 319 -6.62 -14.81 8.84
C LEU A 319 -6.88 -16.16 8.15
N GLY A 320 -6.06 -16.55 7.17
CA GLY A 320 -6.16 -17.85 6.52
C GLY A 320 -5.94 -19.02 7.48
N LEU A 321 -4.98 -18.93 8.41
CA LEU A 321 -4.79 -19.95 9.45
C LEU A 321 -5.96 -20.02 10.45
N VAL A 322 -6.52 -18.86 10.81
CA VAL A 322 -7.63 -18.77 11.76
C VAL A 322 -8.91 -19.38 11.18
N VAL A 323 -9.30 -19.04 9.94
CA VAL A 323 -10.53 -19.58 9.32
C VAL A 323 -10.46 -21.09 9.09
N ARG A 324 -9.23 -21.63 8.91
CA ARG A 324 -9.00 -23.08 8.83
C ARG A 324 -8.98 -23.78 10.20
N GLY A 325 -9.06 -23.05 11.30
CA GLY A 325 -8.88 -23.59 12.65
C GLY A 325 -7.44 -24.03 12.96
N ALA A 326 -6.45 -23.66 12.13
CA ALA A 326 -5.04 -24.02 12.32
C ALA A 326 -4.34 -23.14 13.35
N ALA A 327 -4.87 -21.93 13.62
CA ALA A 327 -4.38 -21.02 14.65
C ALA A 327 -5.55 -20.42 15.44
N PRO A 328 -5.32 -20.01 16.71
CA PRO A 328 -6.36 -19.42 17.53
C PRO A 328 -6.73 -18.00 17.02
N GLU A 329 -7.96 -17.59 17.26
CA GLU A 329 -8.48 -16.28 16.85
C GLU A 329 -7.66 -15.09 17.39
N SER A 330 -7.00 -15.28 18.55
CA SER A 330 -6.09 -14.28 19.13
C SER A 330 -4.90 -13.92 18.24
N LEU A 331 -4.54 -14.75 17.26
CA LEU A 331 -3.54 -14.42 16.26
C LEU A 331 -3.90 -13.13 15.49
N LEU A 332 -5.20 -12.88 15.27
CA LEU A 332 -5.67 -11.67 14.57
C LEU A 332 -5.44 -10.37 15.36
N ASP A 333 -5.30 -10.45 16.70
CA ASP A 333 -5.00 -9.27 17.51
C ASP A 333 -3.61 -8.73 17.22
N THR A 334 -2.68 -9.59 16.78
CA THR A 334 -1.33 -9.20 16.35
C THR A 334 -1.36 -8.33 15.10
N TYR A 335 -2.40 -8.39 14.26
CA TYR A 335 -2.53 -7.55 13.09
C TYR A 335 -2.62 -6.07 13.45
N THR A 336 -3.55 -5.70 14.33
CA THR A 336 -3.64 -4.32 14.82
C THR A 336 -2.38 -3.92 15.59
N ALA A 337 -1.85 -4.80 16.46
CA ALA A 337 -0.67 -4.52 17.26
C ALA A 337 0.58 -4.22 16.41
N GLU A 338 0.77 -4.93 15.28
CA GLU A 338 1.90 -4.73 14.39
C GLU A 338 1.68 -3.58 13.39
N ARG A 339 0.48 -3.47 12.80
CA ARG A 339 0.26 -2.55 11.67
C ARG A 339 -0.20 -1.16 12.07
N HIS A 340 -0.94 -1.02 13.17
CA HIS A 340 -1.40 0.29 13.62
C HIS A 340 -0.26 1.26 13.95
N PRO A 341 0.80 0.89 14.70
CA PRO A 341 1.94 1.78 14.96
C PRO A 341 2.71 2.18 13.67
N VAL A 342 2.81 1.25 12.70
CA VAL A 342 3.42 1.56 11.40
C VAL A 342 2.58 2.59 10.65
N GLY A 343 1.25 2.42 10.63
CA GLY A 343 0.31 3.39 10.06
C GLY A 343 0.46 4.77 10.70
N GLU A 344 0.44 4.85 12.03
CA GLU A 344 0.61 6.10 12.77
C GLU A 344 1.90 6.84 12.40
N ARG A 345 3.01 6.09 12.27
CA ARG A 345 4.31 6.64 11.84
C ARG A 345 4.25 7.20 10.42
N VAL A 346 3.64 6.48 9.47
CA VAL A 346 3.47 6.94 8.10
C VAL A 346 2.60 8.20 8.05
N LEU A 347 1.50 8.23 8.78
CA LEU A 347 0.61 9.39 8.87
C LEU A 347 1.32 10.63 9.43
N ARG A 348 2.16 10.45 10.46
CA ARG A 348 3.02 11.53 10.99
C ARG A 348 3.99 12.03 9.92
N ASN A 349 4.67 11.13 9.20
CA ASN A 349 5.67 11.47 8.19
C ASN A 349 5.05 12.23 7.02
N THR A 350 3.88 11.82 6.55
CA THR A 350 3.20 12.51 5.45
C THR A 350 2.69 13.88 5.85
N ARG A 351 2.22 14.08 7.09
CA ARG A 351 1.90 15.43 7.62
C ARG A 351 3.12 16.34 7.63
N ALA A 352 4.29 15.81 8.06
CA ALA A 352 5.55 16.56 8.03
C ALA A 352 5.94 16.96 6.60
N GLN A 353 5.79 16.05 5.63
CA GLN A 353 6.04 16.34 4.23
C GLN A 353 5.11 17.43 3.69
N VAL A 354 3.81 17.37 3.99
CA VAL A 354 2.84 18.41 3.60
C VAL A 354 3.25 19.77 4.17
N ALA A 355 3.66 19.83 5.44
CA ALA A 355 4.12 21.07 6.06
C ALA A 355 5.33 21.67 5.33
N LEU A 356 6.29 20.84 4.94
CA LEU A 356 7.50 21.26 4.19
C LEU A 356 7.20 21.65 2.73
N MET A 357 6.03 21.33 2.20
CA MET A 357 5.66 21.71 0.83
C MET A 357 4.92 23.06 0.76
N ARG A 358 4.49 23.61 1.90
CA ARG A 358 3.82 24.92 1.94
C ARG A 358 4.73 26.02 1.42
N PRO A 359 4.20 27.01 0.69
CA PRO A 359 4.95 28.20 0.30
C PRO A 359 5.24 29.09 1.52
N GLY A 360 6.29 29.89 1.43
CA GLY A 360 6.62 30.93 2.39
C GLY A 360 8.06 30.88 2.90
N PRO A 361 8.64 32.06 3.26
CA PRO A 361 10.06 32.17 3.54
C PRO A 361 10.55 31.36 4.73
N GLN A 362 9.71 31.10 5.74
CA GLN A 362 10.06 30.23 6.88
C GLN A 362 10.20 28.77 6.46
N VAL A 363 9.28 28.30 5.58
CA VAL A 363 9.34 26.94 5.05
C VAL A 363 10.48 26.78 4.06
N ASP A 364 10.77 27.84 3.27
CA ASP A 364 11.91 27.82 2.34
C ASP A 364 13.23 27.67 3.11
N ALA A 365 13.45 28.46 4.16
CA ALA A 365 14.61 28.32 5.03
C ALA A 365 14.68 26.92 5.71
N LEU A 366 13.52 26.39 6.17
CA LEU A 366 13.49 25.04 6.77
C LEU A 366 13.83 23.96 5.73
N ARG A 367 13.40 24.12 4.48
CA ARG A 367 13.75 23.19 3.39
C ARG A 367 15.26 23.23 3.07
N GLU A 368 15.89 24.39 3.10
CA GLU A 368 17.35 24.52 2.92
C GLU A 368 18.10 23.76 4.02
N VAL A 369 17.76 24.00 5.28
CA VAL A 369 18.33 23.25 6.43
C VAL A 369 18.08 21.76 6.32
N MET A 370 16.88 21.34 5.89
CA MET A 370 16.56 19.92 5.67
C MET A 370 17.39 19.33 4.52
N ALA A 371 17.61 20.06 3.42
CA ALA A 371 18.44 19.60 2.32
C ALA A 371 19.90 19.41 2.75
N GLU A 372 20.46 20.36 3.53
CA GLU A 372 21.78 20.23 4.14
C GLU A 372 21.85 19.01 5.07
N THR A 373 20.83 18.80 5.90
CA THR A 373 20.73 17.65 6.80
C THR A 373 20.70 16.33 6.04
N LEU A 374 19.93 16.26 4.96
CA LEU A 374 19.86 15.07 4.09
C LEU A 374 21.13 14.83 3.26
N ALA A 375 22.06 15.80 3.18
CA ALA A 375 23.37 15.61 2.59
C ALA A 375 24.29 14.75 3.48
N ILE A 376 24.01 14.63 4.78
CA ILE A 376 24.72 13.76 5.71
C ILE A 376 24.36 12.30 5.40
N PRO A 377 25.34 11.42 5.07
CA PRO A 377 25.05 10.05 4.59
C PRO A 377 24.21 9.22 5.56
N GLU A 378 24.49 9.27 6.86
CA GLU A 378 23.78 8.49 7.89
C GLU A 378 22.33 8.96 8.04
N VAL A 379 22.10 10.26 7.96
CA VAL A 379 20.75 10.84 8.00
C VAL A 379 19.98 10.46 6.74
N LYS A 380 20.60 10.60 5.56
CA LYS A 380 20.01 10.18 4.28
C LYS A 380 19.60 8.71 4.32
N ALA A 381 20.47 7.82 4.77
CA ALA A 381 20.20 6.38 4.88
C ALA A 381 18.96 6.12 5.73
N ARG A 382 18.84 6.80 6.89
CA ARG A 382 17.66 6.68 7.76
C ARG A 382 16.36 7.14 7.08
N PHE A 383 16.41 8.23 6.31
CA PHE A 383 15.24 8.70 5.55
C PHE A 383 14.90 7.78 4.38
N VAL A 384 15.91 7.18 3.74
CA VAL A 384 15.72 6.15 2.70
C VAL A 384 15.02 4.94 3.30
N ASP A 385 15.50 4.41 4.42
CA ASP A 385 14.90 3.24 5.08
C ASP A 385 13.45 3.54 5.50
N MET A 386 13.20 4.70 6.09
CA MET A 386 11.86 5.16 6.47
C MET A 386 10.90 5.28 5.27
N ALA A 387 11.34 5.90 4.18
CA ALA A 387 10.51 6.08 2.98
C ALA A 387 10.22 4.76 2.28
N ASN A 388 11.13 3.79 2.42
CA ASN A 388 11.05 2.49 1.78
C ASN A 388 10.50 1.38 2.70
N GLY A 389 10.14 1.68 3.95
CA GLY A 389 9.61 0.71 4.92
C GLY A 389 10.63 -0.35 5.35
N LEU A 390 11.93 -0.07 5.16
CA LEU A 390 13.00 -1.02 5.49
C LEU A 390 13.34 -1.02 6.99
N ASP A 391 12.94 0.02 7.70
CA ASP A 391 13.11 0.24 9.14
C ASP A 391 11.94 -0.29 9.99
N ILE A 392 11.02 -1.08 9.39
CA ILE A 392 9.92 -1.68 10.12
C ILE A 392 10.46 -2.79 11.02
N ASP A 393 10.19 -2.66 12.31
CA ASP A 393 10.53 -3.60 13.36
C ASP A 393 9.32 -3.73 14.30
N TYR A 394 8.72 -4.92 14.36
CA TYR A 394 7.54 -5.19 15.20
C TYR A 394 7.91 -5.49 16.66
N THR A 395 9.20 -5.82 16.91
CA THR A 395 9.71 -6.14 18.24
C THR A 395 11.06 -5.43 18.44
N PRO A 396 11.05 -4.11 18.66
CA PRO A 396 12.30 -3.34 18.78
C PRO A 396 13.27 -3.92 19.80
N GLY A 397 14.52 -4.13 19.37
CA GLY A 397 15.58 -4.72 20.20
C GLY A 397 16.76 -5.18 19.36
N ASP A 398 17.68 -5.92 19.99
CA ASP A 398 18.89 -6.44 19.31
C ASP A 398 18.64 -7.75 18.56
N SER A 399 17.50 -8.41 18.82
CA SER A 399 17.09 -9.64 18.13
C SER A 399 16.65 -9.37 16.69
N PRO A 400 16.85 -10.30 15.72
CA PRO A 400 16.23 -10.20 14.40
C PRO A 400 14.71 -10.44 14.41
N VAL A 401 14.13 -10.93 15.51
CA VAL A 401 12.68 -11.15 15.65
C VAL A 401 11.92 -9.84 15.48
N GLY A 402 10.85 -9.89 14.70
CA GLY A 402 10.04 -8.69 14.35
C GLY A 402 10.58 -7.90 13.16
N ARG A 403 11.77 -8.24 12.64
CA ARG A 403 12.36 -7.64 11.43
C ARG A 403 12.16 -8.54 10.21
N PHE A 404 12.23 -7.94 9.05
CA PHE A 404 12.23 -8.70 7.81
C PHE A 404 13.49 -9.56 7.70
N THR A 405 13.35 -10.78 7.17
CA THR A 405 14.44 -11.75 7.11
C THR A 405 15.72 -11.18 6.49
N PRO A 406 16.87 -11.36 7.15
CA PRO A 406 18.15 -10.93 6.59
C PRO A 406 18.71 -11.89 5.53
N VAL A 407 18.11 -13.07 5.39
CA VAL A 407 18.54 -14.10 4.44
C VAL A 407 17.48 -14.35 3.37
N PRO A 408 17.87 -14.69 2.14
CA PRO A 408 16.94 -15.07 1.10
C PRO A 408 16.13 -16.32 1.51
N VAL A 409 14.81 -16.26 1.33
CA VAL A 409 13.91 -17.38 1.58
C VAL A 409 12.89 -17.47 0.45
N ASP A 410 12.52 -18.69 0.10
CA ASP A 410 11.42 -18.95 -0.81
C ASP A 410 10.14 -19.11 0.01
N LEU A 411 9.19 -18.19 -0.15
CA LEU A 411 7.88 -18.17 0.51
C LEU A 411 6.74 -18.18 -0.53
N ALA A 412 7.01 -18.59 -1.76
CA ALA A 412 6.04 -18.52 -2.84
C ALA A 412 4.81 -19.40 -2.63
N ASP A 413 4.94 -20.46 -1.86
CA ASP A 413 3.86 -21.38 -1.48
C ASP A 413 2.99 -20.90 -0.30
N GLY A 414 3.30 -19.73 0.28
CA GLY A 414 2.55 -19.13 1.39
C GLY A 414 2.82 -19.74 2.75
N ARG A 415 3.71 -20.75 2.86
CA ARG A 415 4.12 -21.34 4.14
C ARG A 415 5.27 -20.56 4.78
N ALA A 416 5.34 -20.61 6.11
CA ALA A 416 6.52 -20.18 6.85
C ALA A 416 7.73 -21.09 6.55
N VAL A 417 8.93 -20.58 6.82
CA VAL A 417 10.18 -21.35 6.65
C VAL A 417 10.96 -21.38 7.97
N LEU A 418 11.24 -22.59 8.44
CA LEU A 418 12.18 -22.83 9.53
C LEU A 418 13.55 -23.18 8.95
N ILE A 419 14.55 -22.35 9.24
CA ILE A 419 15.92 -22.49 8.74
C ILE A 419 16.79 -23.03 9.86
N GLY A 420 17.67 -24.01 9.59
CA GLY A 420 18.74 -24.45 10.49
C GLY A 420 18.28 -25.07 11.81
N ALA A 421 17.03 -25.55 11.89
CA ALA A 421 16.48 -26.25 13.04
C ALA A 421 15.52 -27.39 12.59
N GLU A 422 15.32 -28.37 13.43
CA GLU A 422 14.38 -29.45 13.18
C GLU A 422 12.95 -29.01 13.43
N LEU A 423 12.07 -29.26 12.44
CA LEU A 423 10.64 -28.96 12.57
C LEU A 423 9.95 -30.04 13.38
N PRO A 424 9.33 -29.71 14.52
CA PRO A 424 8.49 -30.66 15.22
C PRO A 424 7.32 -31.13 14.33
N PRO A 425 6.88 -32.43 14.48
CA PRO A 425 5.78 -32.96 13.68
C PRO A 425 4.47 -32.22 13.91
N GLY A 426 3.59 -32.18 12.87
CA GLY A 426 2.27 -31.58 12.92
C GLY A 426 2.22 -30.10 12.48
N TYR A 427 3.30 -29.59 11.90
CA TYR A 427 3.36 -28.22 11.34
C TYR A 427 3.61 -28.17 9.83
N GLU A 428 3.79 -29.32 9.17
CA GLU A 428 4.26 -29.44 7.77
C GLU A 428 3.32 -28.80 6.75
N ASP A 429 2.04 -28.67 7.08
CA ASP A 429 1.03 -28.01 6.24
C ASP A 429 1.20 -26.49 6.17
N ARG A 430 1.90 -25.88 7.15
CA ARG A 430 2.04 -24.41 7.29
C ARG A 430 3.46 -23.91 7.53
N VAL A 431 4.41 -24.82 7.82
CA VAL A 431 5.83 -24.51 8.01
C VAL A 431 6.66 -25.51 7.21
N ARG A 432 7.66 -25.05 6.50
CA ARG A 432 8.62 -25.88 5.77
C ARG A 432 10.00 -25.73 6.40
N ALA A 433 10.68 -26.83 6.69
CA ALA A 433 12.05 -26.81 7.16
C ALA A 433 13.04 -26.78 5.98
N VAL A 434 14.13 -26.04 6.14
CA VAL A 434 15.27 -25.98 5.20
C VAL A 434 16.59 -25.96 5.97
N ASP A 435 17.64 -26.48 5.38
CA ASP A 435 18.98 -26.42 5.95
C ASP A 435 19.52 -24.97 5.96
N GLY A 436 20.35 -24.66 6.93
CA GLY A 436 21.02 -23.37 7.04
C GLY A 436 21.89 -23.23 8.28
N ASP A 437 22.79 -22.25 8.24
CA ASP A 437 23.77 -22.01 9.32
C ASP A 437 23.19 -21.15 10.47
N THR A 438 22.03 -20.55 10.26
CA THR A 438 21.37 -19.67 11.25
C THR A 438 19.97 -20.20 11.54
N ALA A 439 19.68 -20.41 12.83
CA ALA A 439 18.36 -20.89 13.25
C ALA A 439 17.35 -19.73 13.27
N LEU A 440 16.43 -19.73 12.30
CA LEU A 440 15.39 -18.73 12.13
C LEU A 440 14.04 -19.36 11.76
N LEU A 441 12.96 -18.84 12.32
CA LEU A 441 11.60 -19.10 11.86
C LEU A 441 11.09 -17.83 11.14
N VAL A 442 10.89 -17.93 9.83
CA VAL A 442 10.42 -16.82 9.00
C VAL A 442 8.95 -17.01 8.66
N ARG A 443 8.13 -16.01 8.97
CA ARG A 443 6.68 -15.99 8.70
C ARG A 443 6.41 -15.88 7.19
N PRO A 444 5.19 -16.22 6.73
CA PRO A 444 4.82 -16.08 5.32
C PRO A 444 4.96 -14.67 4.75
N ASP A 445 4.85 -13.62 5.59
CA ASP A 445 5.05 -12.21 5.21
C ASP A 445 6.53 -11.76 5.22
N GLY A 446 7.46 -12.69 5.46
CA GLY A 446 8.89 -12.45 5.42
C GLY A 446 9.50 -11.92 6.72
N TYR A 447 8.72 -11.74 7.79
CA TYR A 447 9.23 -11.30 9.08
C TYR A 447 9.69 -12.47 9.94
N VAL A 448 10.74 -12.27 10.71
CA VAL A 448 11.29 -13.29 11.62
C VAL A 448 10.38 -13.43 12.84
N ALA A 449 9.87 -14.63 13.07
CA ALA A 449 9.05 -14.98 14.22
C ALA A 449 9.88 -15.47 15.41
N TRP A 450 11.02 -16.11 15.13
CA TRP A 450 11.92 -16.65 16.13
C TRP A 450 13.35 -16.75 15.58
N ALA A 451 14.31 -16.63 16.50
CA ALA A 451 15.74 -16.80 16.22
C ALA A 451 16.46 -17.36 17.45
N GLY A 452 17.37 -18.29 17.23
CA GLY A 452 18.21 -18.85 18.30
C GLY A 452 18.10 -20.35 18.48
N SER A 453 18.41 -20.85 19.70
CA SER A 453 18.42 -22.28 20.02
C SER A 453 17.31 -22.72 20.97
N GLU A 454 16.58 -21.79 21.58
CA GLU A 454 15.56 -22.05 22.59
C GLU A 454 14.23 -21.38 22.22
N GLY A 455 13.10 -21.88 22.72
CA GLY A 455 11.79 -21.28 22.55
C GLY A 455 11.13 -21.50 21.19
N LEU A 456 11.63 -22.43 20.35
CA LEU A 456 11.02 -22.71 19.03
C LEU A 456 9.59 -23.25 19.16
N ALA A 457 9.34 -24.16 20.11
CA ALA A 457 8.02 -24.76 20.28
C ALA A 457 6.97 -23.71 20.70
N GLU A 458 7.34 -22.79 21.58
CA GLU A 458 6.51 -21.66 22.01
C GLU A 458 6.22 -20.72 20.84
N ALA A 459 7.24 -20.41 20.03
CA ALA A 459 7.08 -19.56 18.84
C ALA A 459 6.18 -20.22 17.78
N LEU A 460 6.36 -21.50 17.50
CA LEU A 460 5.48 -22.27 16.61
C LEU A 460 4.04 -22.26 17.10
N SER A 461 3.83 -22.53 18.38
CA SER A 461 2.48 -22.52 18.97
C SER A 461 1.84 -21.12 18.92
N ALA A 462 2.60 -20.06 19.20
CA ALA A 462 2.10 -18.69 19.22
C ALA A 462 1.68 -18.19 17.83
N TRP A 463 2.47 -18.50 16.80
CA TRP A 463 2.25 -18.01 15.45
C TRP A 463 1.45 -18.95 14.55
N PHE A 464 1.54 -20.25 14.78
CA PHE A 464 0.98 -21.29 13.90
C PHE A 464 0.02 -22.23 14.61
N GLY A 465 -0.31 -21.98 15.89
CA GLY A 465 -1.25 -22.78 16.67
C GLY A 465 -0.68 -24.12 17.11
N ALA A 466 -1.54 -25.02 17.56
CA ALA A 466 -1.15 -26.36 18.00
C ALA A 466 -0.74 -27.27 16.82
N PRO A 467 0.11 -28.28 17.02
CA PRO A 467 0.40 -29.31 16.01
C PRO A 467 -0.88 -30.01 15.53
N ALA A 468 -0.93 -30.38 14.23
CA ALA A 468 -2.12 -31.02 13.64
C ALA A 468 -2.57 -32.31 14.34
N GLU A 469 -1.65 -33.12 14.85
CA GLU A 469 -1.96 -34.34 15.61
C GLU A 469 -2.65 -34.06 16.95
N ALA A 470 -2.37 -32.91 17.58
CA ALA A 470 -3.03 -32.49 18.81
C ALA A 470 -4.48 -32.01 18.57
N LEU A 471 -4.79 -31.55 17.37
CA LEU A 471 -6.15 -31.13 16.97
C LEU A 471 -7.08 -32.33 16.71
N ALA A 472 -6.53 -33.51 16.37
CA ALA A 472 -7.30 -34.73 16.10
C ALA A 472 -7.77 -35.47 17.38
N VAL A 473 -7.34 -35.04 18.56
CA VAL A 473 -7.57 -35.77 19.85
C VAL A 473 -8.56 -35.01 20.76
N SER A 474 -9.11 -33.85 20.36
CA SER A 474 -10.16 -33.20 21.14
C SER A 474 -11.54 -33.76 20.77
N PRO A 475 -12.27 -34.40 21.72
CA PRO A 475 -13.55 -35.04 21.48
C PRO A 475 -14.67 -34.00 21.20
#